data_759281f85c904f1cc5d12f0c6fffbcb7
#
_entry.id   759281f85c904f1cc5d12f0c6fffbcb7
#
_cell.length_a   1.000
_cell.length_b   1.000
_cell.length_c   1.000
_cell.angle_alpha   90.00
_cell.angle_beta   90.00
_cell.angle_gamma   90.00
#
_symmetry.space_group_name_H-M   'P 1'
#
loop_
_entity.id
_entity.type
_entity.pdbx_description
1 polymer ?
#
loop_
_entity_poly.entity_id
_entity_poly.type
_entity_poly.pdbx_seq_one_letter_code
_entity_poly.pdbx_strand_id
1 'polypeptide(L)'
;MSKRPLTPIDVARAALLADLVPTPIETVPLSKALGRTLAEDLAALRTQPPFDAAAMDGWALRAADAATPGARLRIVGEAAAGRRAESAVGPGEAVRIFTGAPMPEGADTIELQEKARRDGDHVVFDAAVVPHRHVRRAGGDFREGAVGLPAGRRLSFADLALAASLNHAELPVRRRPKVAVIATGDELVAPGDPLGPDQIVASNGYGIMALAEAA
;
A
#
# COMPACT_ATOMS: atom_id res chain seq x y z
N MET A 1 47.84 31.26 24.41
CA MET A 1 46.87 30.16 24.23
C MET A 1 46.64 29.95 22.72
N SER A 2 47.10 28.84 22.15
CA SER A 2 46.89 28.52 20.73
C SER A 2 45.41 28.26 20.51
N LYS A 3 44.76 29.09 19.66
CA LYS A 3 43.34 28.84 19.26
C LYS A 3 43.32 27.55 18.43
N ARG A 4 42.73 26.49 18.96
CA ARG A 4 42.43 25.30 18.15
C ARG A 4 41.55 25.75 16.96
N PRO A 5 41.88 25.34 15.72
CA PRO A 5 41.03 25.65 14.59
C PRO A 5 39.62 25.04 14.81
N LEU A 6 38.59 25.76 14.37
CA LEU A 6 37.23 25.26 14.41
C LEU A 6 37.11 24.03 13.51
N THR A 7 36.43 23.00 13.98
CA THR A 7 36.14 21.78 13.20
C THR A 7 35.11 22.13 12.12
N PRO A 8 35.35 21.83 10.83
CA PRO A 8 34.34 21.97 9.78
C PRO A 8 33.07 21.15 10.10
N ILE A 9 31.90 21.70 9.75
CA ILE A 9 30.61 21.11 10.09
C ILE A 9 30.49 19.66 9.56
N ASP A 10 30.95 19.39 8.33
CA ASP A 10 30.88 18.05 7.75
C ASP A 10 31.75 17.03 8.49
N VAL A 11 32.93 17.46 8.99
CA VAL A 11 33.79 16.60 9.80
C VAL A 11 33.16 16.32 11.15
N ALA A 12 32.59 17.35 11.80
CA ALA A 12 31.90 17.20 13.06
C ALA A 12 30.66 16.25 12.91
N ARG A 13 29.87 16.44 11.86
CA ARG A 13 28.71 15.58 11.55
C ARG A 13 29.16 14.14 11.32
N ALA A 14 30.20 13.91 10.52
CA ALA A 14 30.71 12.57 10.25
C ALA A 14 31.17 11.88 11.53
N ALA A 15 31.89 12.61 12.40
CA ALA A 15 32.35 12.08 13.69
C ALA A 15 31.20 11.75 14.64
N LEU A 16 30.13 12.55 14.69
CA LEU A 16 28.94 12.30 15.52
C LEU A 16 28.15 11.09 15.03
N LEU A 17 28.18 10.80 13.72
CA LEU A 17 27.41 9.69 13.13
C LEU A 17 28.20 8.38 13.04
N ALA A 18 29.53 8.40 13.22
CA ALA A 18 30.42 7.26 12.96
C ALA A 18 30.07 6.01 13.80
N ASP A 19 29.66 6.20 15.05
CA ASP A 19 29.39 5.12 16.01
C ASP A 19 27.89 4.83 16.19
N LEU A 20 27.02 5.46 15.37
CA LEU A 20 25.60 5.22 15.47
C LEU A 20 25.24 3.83 14.88
N VAL A 21 24.52 3.06 15.67
CA VAL A 21 23.93 1.79 15.25
C VAL A 21 22.41 1.91 15.21
N PRO A 22 21.72 1.20 14.30
CA PRO A 22 20.27 1.19 14.28
C PRO A 22 19.70 0.71 15.61
N THR A 23 18.61 1.32 16.07
CA THR A 23 17.91 0.88 17.27
C THR A 23 17.39 -0.54 17.11
N PRO A 24 17.17 -1.30 18.21
CA PRO A 24 16.58 -2.63 18.16
C PRO A 24 15.27 -2.67 17.38
N ILE A 25 14.95 -3.85 16.84
CA ILE A 25 13.68 -4.11 16.16
C ILE A 25 12.59 -4.35 17.21
N GLU A 26 11.40 -3.87 16.90
CA GLU A 26 10.16 -4.23 17.59
C GLU A 26 9.04 -4.45 16.56
N THR A 27 8.08 -5.30 16.88
CA THR A 27 6.91 -5.53 16.05
C THR A 27 5.77 -4.66 16.56
N VAL A 28 5.13 -3.92 15.64
CA VAL A 28 3.99 -3.07 15.98
C VAL A 28 2.80 -3.38 15.06
N PRO A 29 1.57 -3.26 15.55
CA PRO A 29 0.39 -3.33 14.70
C PRO A 29 0.47 -2.29 13.57
N LEU A 30 -0.05 -2.64 12.38
CA LEU A 30 -0.06 -1.76 11.21
C LEU A 30 -0.61 -0.37 11.53
N SER A 31 -1.65 -0.28 12.36
CA SER A 31 -2.26 0.99 12.82
C SER A 31 -1.33 1.88 13.66
N LYS A 32 -0.21 1.36 14.16
CA LYS A 32 0.80 2.08 14.96
C LYS A 32 2.11 2.33 14.20
N ALA A 33 2.16 1.95 12.92
CA ALA A 33 3.39 1.97 12.14
C ALA A 33 3.66 3.29 11.39
N LEU A 34 2.71 4.22 11.33
CA LEU A 34 2.90 5.51 10.64
C LEU A 34 4.11 6.27 11.23
N GLY A 35 4.99 6.73 10.33
CA GLY A 35 6.21 7.46 10.68
C GLY A 35 7.30 6.62 11.34
N ARG A 36 7.10 5.30 11.48
CA ARG A 36 8.13 4.37 11.96
C ARG A 36 9.08 4.01 10.80
N THR A 37 10.29 3.60 11.12
CA THR A 37 11.26 3.11 10.14
C THR A 37 11.19 1.60 10.05
N LEU A 38 10.94 1.07 8.86
CA LEU A 38 10.88 -0.37 8.60
C LEU A 38 12.25 -0.99 8.85
N ALA A 39 12.30 -2.08 9.61
CA ALA A 39 13.56 -2.69 10.03
C ALA A 39 14.09 -3.74 9.04
N GLU A 40 13.21 -4.37 8.29
CA GLU A 40 13.47 -5.46 7.34
C GLU A 40 12.66 -5.23 6.06
N ASP A 41 13.05 -5.89 4.97
CA ASP A 41 12.29 -5.89 3.74
C ASP A 41 10.92 -6.55 3.97
N LEU A 42 9.86 -5.92 3.48
CA LEU A 42 8.51 -6.43 3.58
C LEU A 42 8.10 -7.09 2.27
N ALA A 43 8.11 -8.40 2.24
CA ALA A 43 7.68 -9.19 1.10
C ALA A 43 6.16 -9.45 1.14
N ALA A 44 5.54 -9.58 -0.02
CA ALA A 44 4.13 -9.93 -0.14
C ALA A 44 3.85 -11.33 0.40
N LEU A 45 2.88 -11.46 1.29
CA LEU A 45 2.42 -12.74 1.86
C LEU A 45 1.34 -13.40 0.99
N ARG A 46 0.96 -12.78 -0.12
CA ARG A 46 -0.01 -13.29 -1.09
C ARG A 46 0.17 -12.63 -2.45
N THR A 47 -0.32 -13.28 -3.48
CA THR A 47 -0.41 -12.72 -4.83
C THR A 47 -1.64 -11.81 -4.95
N GLN A 48 -1.51 -10.66 -5.65
CA GLN A 48 -2.60 -9.70 -5.88
C GLN A 48 -2.70 -9.30 -7.37
N PRO A 49 -3.88 -9.40 -8.02
CA PRO A 49 -5.05 -10.17 -7.59
C PRO A 49 -4.71 -11.67 -7.43
N PRO A 50 -5.41 -12.42 -6.55
CA PRO A 50 -5.13 -13.84 -6.35
C PRO A 50 -5.68 -14.75 -7.47
N PHE A 51 -6.46 -14.18 -8.39
CA PHE A 51 -7.09 -14.83 -9.55
C PHE A 51 -7.25 -13.81 -10.67
N ASP A 52 -7.49 -14.28 -11.90
CA ASP A 52 -7.93 -13.41 -12.99
C ASP A 52 -9.28 -12.80 -12.64
N ALA A 53 -9.39 -11.47 -12.67
CA ALA A 53 -10.55 -10.72 -12.20
C ALA A 53 -11.09 -9.77 -13.26
N ALA A 54 -12.39 -9.49 -13.20
CA ALA A 54 -13.00 -8.49 -14.04
C ALA A 54 -12.49 -7.09 -13.73
N ALA A 55 -12.05 -6.39 -14.76
CA ALA A 55 -11.67 -4.98 -14.67
C ALA A 55 -12.89 -4.05 -14.84
N MET A 56 -13.99 -4.53 -15.41
CA MET A 56 -15.19 -3.76 -15.77
C MET A 56 -16.44 -4.61 -15.59
N ASP A 57 -17.57 -3.94 -15.47
CA ASP A 57 -18.90 -4.58 -15.50
C ASP A 57 -19.25 -4.97 -16.94
N GLY A 58 -19.72 -6.19 -17.11
CA GLY A 58 -19.99 -6.69 -18.45
C GLY A 58 -20.43 -8.14 -18.51
N TRP A 59 -19.97 -8.81 -19.56
CA TRP A 59 -20.28 -10.20 -19.87
C TRP A 59 -18.99 -10.97 -20.08
N ALA A 60 -18.74 -11.97 -19.27
CA ALA A 60 -17.63 -12.89 -19.44
C ALA A 60 -18.02 -13.98 -20.42
N LEU A 61 -17.22 -14.21 -21.44
CA LEU A 61 -17.49 -15.12 -22.53
C LEU A 61 -16.19 -15.66 -23.15
N ARG A 62 -16.34 -16.59 -24.08
CA ARG A 62 -15.27 -16.99 -24.99
C ARG A 62 -15.32 -16.05 -26.21
N ALA A 63 -14.26 -15.30 -26.46
CA ALA A 63 -14.23 -14.32 -27.56
C ALA A 63 -14.55 -14.95 -28.92
N ALA A 64 -14.14 -16.20 -29.12
CA ALA A 64 -14.41 -16.95 -30.36
C ALA A 64 -15.91 -17.11 -30.67
N ASP A 65 -16.78 -17.10 -29.64
CA ASP A 65 -18.22 -17.27 -29.80
C ASP A 65 -18.94 -15.95 -30.15
N ALA A 66 -18.23 -14.81 -30.08
CA ALA A 66 -18.75 -13.49 -30.43
C ALA A 66 -17.81 -12.73 -31.39
N ALA A 67 -17.18 -13.45 -32.32
CA ALA A 67 -16.23 -12.89 -33.28
C ALA A 67 -16.91 -12.01 -34.36
N THR A 68 -18.24 -11.97 -34.43
CA THR A 68 -19.00 -11.15 -35.38
C THR A 68 -20.04 -10.30 -34.68
N PRO A 69 -20.38 -9.09 -35.20
CA PRO A 69 -21.49 -8.30 -34.69
C PRO A 69 -22.82 -9.07 -34.69
N GLY A 70 -23.63 -8.86 -33.67
CA GLY A 70 -24.92 -9.53 -33.53
C GLY A 70 -24.84 -10.94 -32.92
N ALA A 71 -23.67 -11.40 -32.50
CA ALA A 71 -23.54 -12.68 -31.81
C ALA A 71 -24.45 -12.74 -30.58
N ARG A 72 -25.20 -13.88 -30.44
CA ARG A 72 -26.18 -14.09 -29.41
C ARG A 72 -25.78 -15.29 -28.56
N LEU A 73 -25.50 -15.06 -27.28
CA LEU A 73 -25.04 -16.07 -26.33
C LEU A 73 -26.04 -16.28 -25.20
N ARG A 74 -26.18 -17.50 -24.71
CA ARG A 74 -27.06 -17.87 -23.59
C ARG A 74 -26.46 -17.42 -22.27
N ILE A 75 -27.24 -16.76 -21.42
CA ILE A 75 -26.81 -16.34 -20.07
C ILE A 75 -26.94 -17.56 -19.14
N VAL A 76 -25.80 -18.00 -18.55
CA VAL A 76 -25.77 -19.20 -17.71
C VAL A 76 -25.49 -18.89 -16.24
N GLY A 77 -25.30 -17.62 -15.88
CA GLY A 77 -25.07 -17.25 -14.49
C GLY A 77 -24.60 -15.82 -14.31
N GLU A 78 -24.19 -15.56 -13.07
CA GLU A 78 -23.67 -14.26 -12.63
C GLU A 78 -22.48 -14.46 -11.70
N ALA A 79 -21.44 -13.59 -11.83
CA ALA A 79 -20.30 -13.51 -10.96
C ALA A 79 -20.18 -12.10 -10.39
N ALA A 80 -20.09 -11.96 -9.07
CA ALA A 80 -19.93 -10.70 -8.38
C ALA A 80 -18.62 -10.66 -7.57
N ALA A 81 -18.18 -9.50 -7.15
CA ALA A 81 -17.04 -9.38 -6.25
C ALA A 81 -17.26 -10.24 -4.99
N GLY A 82 -16.29 -11.11 -4.68
CA GLY A 82 -16.39 -12.06 -3.58
C GLY A 82 -17.25 -13.30 -3.85
N ARG A 83 -17.89 -13.42 -5.02
CA ARG A 83 -18.71 -14.59 -5.40
C ARG A 83 -18.43 -15.03 -6.83
N ARG A 84 -17.90 -16.24 -7.00
CA ARG A 84 -17.66 -16.85 -8.30
C ARG A 84 -19.00 -17.23 -8.98
N ALA A 85 -18.99 -17.30 -10.31
CA ALA A 85 -20.06 -17.98 -11.03
C ALA A 85 -20.09 -19.47 -10.63
N GLU A 86 -21.28 -20.01 -10.50
CA GLU A 86 -21.47 -21.45 -10.19
C GLU A 86 -21.19 -22.34 -11.41
N SER A 87 -21.38 -21.79 -12.62
CA SER A 87 -21.20 -22.50 -13.88
C SER A 87 -19.97 -22.03 -14.63
N ALA A 88 -19.29 -22.94 -15.30
CA ALA A 88 -18.31 -22.64 -16.33
C ALA A 88 -19.01 -22.07 -17.58
N VAL A 89 -18.26 -21.33 -18.41
CA VAL A 89 -18.72 -20.78 -19.68
C VAL A 89 -18.38 -21.77 -20.80
N GLY A 90 -19.38 -22.45 -21.31
CA GLY A 90 -19.29 -23.31 -22.47
C GLY A 90 -19.39 -22.56 -23.81
N PRO A 91 -19.31 -23.27 -24.96
CA PRO A 91 -19.56 -22.68 -26.26
C PRO A 91 -20.97 -22.08 -26.37
N GLY A 92 -21.10 -20.86 -26.90
CA GLY A 92 -22.37 -20.16 -27.05
C GLY A 92 -22.97 -19.63 -25.75
N GLU A 93 -22.18 -19.53 -24.68
CA GLU A 93 -22.61 -19.10 -23.36
C GLU A 93 -21.87 -17.83 -22.87
N ALA A 94 -22.52 -17.11 -21.97
CA ALA A 94 -21.95 -15.94 -21.29
C ALA A 94 -22.43 -15.89 -19.82
N VAL A 95 -21.60 -15.30 -18.97
CA VAL A 95 -21.90 -15.02 -17.56
C VAL A 95 -21.94 -13.52 -17.34
N ARG A 96 -22.96 -13.00 -16.68
CA ARG A 96 -22.97 -11.63 -16.20
C ARG A 96 -21.87 -11.46 -15.17
N ILE A 97 -20.99 -10.46 -15.35
CA ILE A 97 -19.86 -10.26 -14.46
C ILE A 97 -19.74 -8.81 -14.01
N PHE A 98 -19.33 -8.61 -12.75
CA PHE A 98 -19.11 -7.30 -12.15
C PHE A 98 -17.63 -7.10 -11.81
N THR A 99 -17.19 -5.85 -11.79
CA THR A 99 -15.83 -5.44 -11.48
C THR A 99 -15.32 -6.09 -10.19
N GLY A 100 -14.15 -6.67 -10.23
CA GLY A 100 -13.53 -7.38 -9.10
C GLY A 100 -13.98 -8.84 -8.93
N ALA A 101 -14.97 -9.29 -9.70
CA ALA A 101 -15.39 -10.70 -9.68
C ALA A 101 -14.32 -11.60 -10.32
N PRO A 102 -14.14 -12.84 -9.80
CA PRO A 102 -13.28 -13.84 -10.45
C PRO A 102 -13.82 -14.19 -11.86
N MET A 103 -12.90 -14.30 -12.81
CA MET A 103 -13.25 -14.82 -14.14
C MET A 103 -13.85 -16.22 -14.02
N PRO A 104 -15.00 -16.48 -14.68
CA PRO A 104 -15.54 -17.83 -14.79
C PRO A 104 -14.61 -18.75 -15.57
N GLU A 105 -14.56 -20.01 -15.21
CA GLU A 105 -13.86 -21.03 -15.99
C GLU A 105 -14.41 -21.07 -17.42
N GLY A 106 -13.54 -21.23 -18.41
CA GLY A 106 -13.88 -21.26 -19.83
C GLY A 106 -14.00 -19.90 -20.51
N ALA A 107 -14.20 -18.79 -19.77
CA ALA A 107 -14.17 -17.44 -20.34
C ALA A 107 -12.75 -16.94 -20.51
N ASP A 108 -12.49 -16.20 -21.59
CA ASP A 108 -11.16 -15.61 -21.89
C ASP A 108 -11.19 -14.08 -22.03
N THR A 109 -12.39 -13.46 -22.05
CA THR A 109 -12.58 -12.03 -22.26
C THR A 109 -13.84 -11.52 -21.55
N ILE A 110 -13.91 -10.19 -21.40
CA ILE A 110 -15.10 -9.49 -20.92
C ILE A 110 -15.47 -8.43 -21.96
N GLU A 111 -16.75 -8.42 -22.39
CA GLU A 111 -17.28 -7.28 -23.13
C GLU A 111 -18.13 -6.42 -22.21
N LEU A 112 -18.02 -5.10 -22.41
CA LEU A 112 -18.71 -4.11 -21.57
C LEU A 112 -20.22 -4.25 -21.69
N GLN A 113 -20.93 -4.00 -20.59
CA GLN A 113 -22.40 -4.05 -20.58
C GLN A 113 -23.03 -3.03 -21.55
N GLU A 114 -22.35 -1.89 -21.81
CA GLU A 114 -22.82 -0.82 -22.72
C GLU A 114 -22.73 -1.23 -24.19
N LYS A 115 -22.00 -2.31 -24.53
CA LYS A 115 -21.79 -2.83 -25.88
C LYS A 115 -22.57 -4.11 -26.16
N ALA A 116 -23.48 -4.42 -25.28
CA ALA A 116 -24.33 -5.60 -25.39
C ALA A 116 -25.71 -5.32 -24.80
N ARG A 117 -26.71 -5.96 -25.33
CA ARG A 117 -28.08 -5.88 -24.79
C ARG A 117 -28.58 -7.24 -24.36
N ARG A 118 -29.26 -7.28 -23.25
CA ARG A 118 -29.97 -8.49 -22.80
C ARG A 118 -31.23 -8.68 -23.60
N ASP A 119 -31.46 -9.91 -24.05
CA ASP A 119 -32.65 -10.35 -24.79
C ASP A 119 -33.15 -11.65 -24.15
N GLY A 120 -34.02 -11.50 -23.14
CA GLY A 120 -34.52 -12.62 -22.33
C GLY A 120 -33.41 -13.32 -21.56
N ASP A 121 -33.19 -14.59 -21.88
CA ASP A 121 -32.13 -15.45 -21.33
C ASP A 121 -30.82 -15.40 -22.15
N HIS A 122 -30.72 -14.49 -23.10
CA HIS A 122 -29.55 -14.29 -23.95
C HIS A 122 -28.98 -12.86 -23.81
N VAL A 123 -27.75 -12.72 -24.26
CA VAL A 123 -27.09 -11.44 -24.50
C VAL A 123 -26.67 -11.33 -25.95
N VAL A 124 -26.88 -10.18 -26.57
CA VAL A 124 -26.52 -9.87 -27.95
C VAL A 124 -25.47 -8.78 -27.96
N PHE A 125 -24.35 -9.04 -28.68
CA PHE A 125 -23.22 -8.11 -28.75
C PHE A 125 -23.30 -7.23 -30.01
N ASP A 126 -23.14 -5.92 -29.82
CA ASP A 126 -23.27 -4.94 -30.92
C ASP A 126 -22.11 -5.00 -31.91
N ALA A 127 -20.93 -5.48 -31.48
CA ALA A 127 -19.71 -5.56 -32.27
C ALA A 127 -18.98 -6.90 -32.00
N ALA A 128 -17.99 -7.20 -32.86
CA ALA A 128 -17.08 -8.30 -32.62
C ALA A 128 -16.30 -8.12 -31.31
N VAL A 129 -16.28 -9.14 -30.48
CA VAL A 129 -15.60 -9.12 -29.17
C VAL A 129 -14.12 -9.47 -29.37
N VAL A 130 -13.25 -8.69 -28.73
CA VAL A 130 -11.79 -8.86 -28.79
C VAL A 130 -11.33 -9.76 -27.65
N PRO A 131 -10.48 -10.78 -27.93
CA PRO A 131 -9.94 -11.67 -26.88
C PRO A 131 -9.15 -10.92 -25.80
N HIS A 132 -9.18 -11.45 -24.59
CA HIS A 132 -8.36 -11.04 -23.44
C HIS A 132 -8.55 -9.59 -22.97
N ARG A 133 -9.68 -8.93 -23.32
CA ARG A 133 -9.98 -7.57 -22.87
C ARG A 133 -10.64 -7.57 -21.50
N HIS A 134 -10.38 -6.50 -20.77
CA HIS A 134 -10.98 -6.19 -19.47
C HIS A 134 -10.77 -7.26 -18.40
N VAL A 135 -9.70 -8.06 -18.52
CA VAL A 135 -9.29 -9.06 -17.53
C VAL A 135 -8.02 -8.57 -16.82
N ARG A 136 -8.09 -8.38 -15.52
CA ARG A 136 -6.92 -8.17 -14.65
C ARG A 136 -6.33 -9.52 -14.31
N ARG A 137 -5.12 -9.77 -14.75
CA ARG A 137 -4.44 -11.05 -14.54
C ARG A 137 -4.01 -11.24 -13.09
N ALA A 138 -4.07 -12.48 -12.63
CA ALA A 138 -3.52 -12.88 -11.34
C ALA A 138 -2.05 -12.42 -11.20
N GLY A 139 -1.73 -11.79 -10.08
CA GLY A 139 -0.40 -11.25 -9.82
C GLY A 139 -0.04 -10.00 -10.63
N GLY A 140 -1.01 -9.33 -11.24
CA GLY A 140 -0.77 -8.13 -12.02
C GLY A 140 -0.27 -6.94 -11.17
N ASP A 141 -0.60 -6.88 -9.89
CA ASP A 141 -0.12 -5.85 -8.97
C ASP A 141 1.22 -6.30 -8.34
N PHE A 142 1.24 -7.48 -7.73
CA PHE A 142 2.44 -8.14 -7.18
C PHE A 142 2.19 -9.63 -6.95
N ARG A 143 3.29 -10.39 -6.81
CA ARG A 143 3.27 -11.82 -6.50
C ARG A 143 3.77 -12.08 -5.10
N GLU A 144 3.30 -13.15 -4.49
CA GLU A 144 3.80 -13.65 -3.21
C GLU A 144 5.33 -13.77 -3.23
N GLY A 145 5.98 -13.32 -2.16
CA GLY A 145 7.45 -13.26 -2.02
C GLY A 145 8.11 -12.04 -2.64
N ALA A 146 7.41 -11.24 -3.47
CA ALA A 146 7.97 -10.00 -4.00
C ALA A 146 8.13 -8.95 -2.90
N VAL A 147 9.30 -8.29 -2.82
CA VAL A 147 9.54 -7.20 -1.88
C VAL A 147 8.75 -5.97 -2.32
N GLY A 148 7.79 -5.55 -1.50
CA GLY A 148 6.97 -4.37 -1.73
C GLY A 148 7.52 -3.11 -1.08
N LEU A 149 8.13 -3.25 0.11
CA LEU A 149 8.73 -2.12 0.85
C LEU A 149 10.12 -2.52 1.35
N PRO A 150 11.17 -1.76 1.04
CA PRO A 150 12.53 -2.06 1.50
C PRO A 150 12.76 -1.63 2.95
N ALA A 151 13.67 -2.30 3.63
CA ALA A 151 14.20 -1.91 4.94
C ALA A 151 14.74 -0.47 4.92
N GLY A 152 14.70 0.20 6.08
CA GLY A 152 15.17 1.58 6.24
C GLY A 152 14.16 2.64 5.78
N ARG A 153 13.04 2.26 5.18
CA ARG A 153 11.99 3.18 4.74
C ARG A 153 11.20 3.74 5.92
N ARG A 154 11.07 5.08 6.01
CA ARG A 154 10.14 5.73 6.94
C ARG A 154 8.74 5.63 6.36
N LEU A 155 7.84 4.96 7.09
CA LEU A 155 6.51 4.58 6.61
C LEU A 155 5.56 5.77 6.52
N SER A 156 5.07 6.03 5.32
CA SER A 156 4.01 6.98 5.01
C SER A 156 2.62 6.30 5.03
N PHE A 157 1.55 7.07 4.88
CA PHE A 157 0.19 6.54 4.73
C PHE A 157 0.06 5.60 3.52
N ALA A 158 0.74 5.90 2.41
CA ALA A 158 0.73 5.05 1.21
C ALA A 158 1.45 3.72 1.46
N ASP A 159 2.54 3.74 2.24
CA ASP A 159 3.26 2.53 2.62
C ASP A 159 2.42 1.64 3.53
N LEU A 160 1.62 2.21 4.43
CA LEU A 160 0.68 1.43 5.25
C LEU A 160 -0.41 0.78 4.41
N ALA A 161 -0.95 1.49 3.41
CA ALA A 161 -1.92 0.92 2.48
C ALA A 161 -1.31 -0.24 1.67
N LEU A 162 -0.05 -0.07 1.20
CA LEU A 162 0.67 -1.14 0.52
C LEU A 162 0.95 -2.32 1.46
N ALA A 163 1.46 -2.09 2.67
CA ALA A 163 1.70 -3.15 3.65
C ALA A 163 0.42 -3.95 3.97
N ALA A 164 -0.73 -3.28 4.09
CA ALA A 164 -2.03 -3.93 4.23
C ALA A 164 -2.37 -4.81 3.01
N SER A 165 -2.14 -4.31 1.79
CA SER A 165 -2.38 -5.07 0.57
C SER A 165 -1.43 -6.26 0.39
N LEU A 166 -0.20 -6.16 0.91
CA LEU A 166 0.76 -7.25 1.03
C LEU A 166 0.35 -8.29 2.10
N ASN A 167 -0.73 -8.05 2.84
CA ASN A 167 -1.34 -8.90 3.87
C ASN A 167 -0.58 -8.92 5.21
N HIS A 168 0.08 -7.83 5.61
CA HIS A 168 0.71 -7.69 6.91
C HIS A 168 -0.21 -6.99 7.91
N ALA A 169 -0.49 -7.64 9.04
CA ALA A 169 -1.22 -7.05 10.17
C ALA A 169 -0.29 -6.30 11.13
N GLU A 170 0.97 -6.70 11.17
CA GLU A 170 2.02 -6.16 12.03
C GLU A 170 3.30 -5.97 11.21
N LEU A 171 4.12 -4.99 11.61
CA LEU A 171 5.35 -4.63 10.89
C LEU A 171 6.56 -4.65 11.82
N PRO A 172 7.72 -5.21 11.36
CA PRO A 172 9.00 -5.09 12.05
C PRO A 172 9.55 -3.68 11.81
N VAL A 173 9.64 -2.88 12.86
CA VAL A 173 10.10 -1.50 12.78
C VAL A 173 11.24 -1.24 13.75
N ARG A 174 12.04 -0.20 13.50
CA ARG A 174 13.04 0.26 14.44
C ARG A 174 12.37 0.92 15.64
N ARG A 175 12.79 0.52 16.86
CA ARG A 175 12.30 1.13 18.10
C ARG A 175 12.67 2.61 18.12
N ARG A 176 11.73 3.46 18.56
CA ARG A 176 12.02 4.88 18.74
C ARG A 176 13.13 5.07 19.77
N PRO A 177 14.15 5.91 19.51
CA PRO A 177 15.19 6.22 20.50
C PRO A 177 14.55 6.96 21.68
N LYS A 178 15.13 6.77 22.87
CA LYS A 178 14.79 7.61 24.03
C LYS A 178 15.75 8.78 24.07
N VAL A 179 15.23 9.99 24.03
CA VAL A 179 16.00 11.23 24.08
C VAL A 179 15.76 11.91 25.42
N ALA A 180 16.82 12.23 26.14
CA ALA A 180 16.78 13.07 27.32
C ALA A 180 17.33 14.47 26.97
N VAL A 181 16.53 15.51 27.23
CA VAL A 181 16.95 16.89 27.04
C VAL A 181 17.27 17.47 28.42
N ILE A 182 18.51 17.91 28.62
CA ILE A 182 18.99 18.47 29.88
C ILE A 182 19.35 19.93 29.65
N ALA A 183 18.64 20.82 30.33
CA ALA A 183 19.00 22.24 30.40
C ALA A 183 19.81 22.48 31.68
N THR A 184 20.94 23.15 31.56
CA THR A 184 21.83 23.47 32.69
C THR A 184 22.09 24.96 32.73
N GLY A 185 22.04 25.54 33.93
CA GLY A 185 22.30 26.96 34.20
C GLY A 185 21.51 27.40 35.42
N ASP A 186 22.17 28.03 36.37
CA ASP A 186 21.56 28.53 37.62
C ASP A 186 20.60 29.73 37.35
N GLU A 187 20.74 30.34 36.16
CA GLU A 187 19.88 31.39 35.64
C GLU A 187 18.55 30.88 35.06
N LEU A 188 18.40 29.58 34.85
CA LEU A 188 17.27 29.02 34.13
C LEU A 188 16.07 28.77 35.03
N VAL A 189 14.93 29.35 34.68
CA VAL A 189 13.64 29.17 35.38
C VAL A 189 12.60 28.57 34.44
N ALA A 190 11.72 27.74 34.97
CA ALA A 190 10.66 27.14 34.15
C ALA A 190 9.69 28.21 33.61
N PRO A 191 9.11 28.04 32.41
CA PRO A 191 8.08 28.95 31.92
C PRO A 191 6.90 29.03 32.86
N GLY A 192 6.47 30.25 33.23
CA GLY A 192 5.37 30.54 34.14
C GLY A 192 5.78 30.77 35.62
N ASP A 193 7.01 30.40 35.99
CA ASP A 193 7.54 30.68 37.31
C ASP A 193 8.03 32.14 37.46
N PRO A 194 8.01 32.74 38.64
CA PRO A 194 8.55 34.07 38.87
C PRO A 194 10.05 34.15 38.59
N LEU A 195 10.46 35.20 37.86
CA LEU A 195 11.84 35.42 37.47
C LEU A 195 12.53 36.40 38.50
N GLY A 196 13.70 36.00 38.97
CA GLY A 196 14.62 36.89 39.66
C GLY A 196 15.34 37.82 38.67
N PRO A 197 16.11 38.83 39.20
CA PRO A 197 16.75 39.85 38.36
C PRO A 197 17.84 39.31 37.43
N ASP A 198 18.45 38.18 37.76
CA ASP A 198 19.55 37.54 36.99
C ASP A 198 19.11 36.21 36.35
N GLN A 199 17.79 35.98 36.21
CA GLN A 199 17.24 34.74 35.66
C GLN A 199 16.57 34.95 34.32
N ILE A 200 16.53 33.88 33.53
CA ILE A 200 15.88 33.81 32.21
C ILE A 200 15.00 32.56 32.10
N VAL A 201 14.01 32.61 31.21
CA VAL A 201 13.13 31.47 30.96
C VAL A 201 13.87 30.38 30.17
N ALA A 202 13.81 29.14 30.68
CA ALA A 202 14.36 27.93 30.02
C ALA A 202 13.49 27.53 28.82
N SER A 203 13.67 28.14 27.66
CA SER A 203 12.84 27.89 26.45
C SER A 203 13.40 26.82 25.52
N ASN A 204 14.73 26.68 25.43
CA ASN A 204 15.36 25.82 24.41
C ASN A 204 15.01 24.35 24.56
N GLY A 205 14.84 23.86 25.79
CA GLY A 205 14.50 22.47 26.08
C GLY A 205 13.19 22.02 25.41
N TYR A 206 12.18 22.89 25.43
CA TYR A 206 10.89 22.61 24.81
C TYR A 206 10.97 22.50 23.29
N GLY A 207 11.74 23.41 22.66
CA GLY A 207 11.97 23.32 21.19
C GLY A 207 12.72 22.06 20.78
N ILE A 208 13.75 21.67 21.55
CA ILE A 208 14.53 20.45 21.28
C ILE A 208 13.68 19.18 21.50
N MET A 209 12.84 19.13 22.56
CA MET A 209 11.90 18.02 22.78
C MET A 209 10.93 17.87 21.61
N ALA A 210 10.30 18.96 21.19
CA ALA A 210 9.37 18.95 20.07
C ALA A 210 10.05 18.50 18.75
N LEU A 211 11.28 18.94 18.52
CA LEU A 211 12.08 18.51 17.37
C LEU A 211 12.39 17.01 17.43
N ALA A 212 12.75 16.48 18.58
CA ALA A 212 13.02 15.06 18.79
C ALA A 212 11.77 14.19 18.61
N GLU A 213 10.59 14.67 19.03
CA GLU A 213 9.30 13.98 18.85
C GLU A 213 8.88 13.96 17.38
N ALA A 214 9.19 15.01 16.61
CA ALA A 214 8.86 15.10 15.19
C ALA A 214 9.79 14.26 14.29
N ALA A 215 10.99 13.93 14.78
CA ALA A 215 11.97 13.15 14.04
C ALA A 215 11.68 11.65 14.07
#